data_594561c524e680da584dc0113043c07c
#
_entry.id   594561c524e680da584dc0113043c07c
#
_cell.length_a   1.000
_cell.length_b   1.000
_cell.length_c   1.000
_cell.angle_alpha   90.00
_cell.angle_beta   90.00
_cell.angle_gamma   90.00
#
_symmetry.space_group_name_H-M   'P 1'
#
loop_
_entity.id
_entity.type
_entity.pdbx_description
1 polymer ?
#
loop_
_entity_poly.entity_id
_entity_poly.type
_entity_poly.pdbx_seq_one_letter_code
_entity_poly.pdbx_strand_id
1 'polypeptide(L)'
;MRIVVLAGGLSTEREVSISSGTLVAEALRSKGHEVVLLDVFMGYEENICDIDALFKQNYSFTDGNSIGDDVENTITNIKEAKENRLDKTSRYIGRNVIEICAEADITFLALHGGEGENGQLQATLDLFGIKYTGSGYLGSALAMNKGLTKSVFMQKNINTPSGELYKNEKAALAWNMFPCIVKPCSGGSSVGVSKVENADQYKKAVKEALKYEDEIVVEQFVTGREFSVGLIGGKALPPIEIAPKSGMYDYAAKYQA
;
A
#
# COMPACT_ATOMS: atom_id res chain seq x y z
N MET A 1 22.88 8.09 11.43
CA MET A 1 22.07 6.87 11.63
C MET A 1 22.20 6.01 10.39
N ARG A 2 22.14 4.70 10.58
CA ARG A 2 21.96 3.74 9.49
C ARG A 2 20.48 3.51 9.27
N ILE A 3 20.01 3.70 8.06
CA ILE A 3 18.60 3.60 7.72
C ILE A 3 18.46 2.69 6.50
N VAL A 4 17.57 1.70 6.57
CA VAL A 4 17.13 0.98 5.39
C VAL A 4 15.81 1.60 4.93
N VAL A 5 15.70 1.93 3.65
CA VAL A 5 14.44 2.29 3.02
C VAL A 5 13.96 1.08 2.22
N LEU A 6 12.83 0.50 2.61
CA LEU A 6 12.19 -0.58 1.86
C LEU A 6 11.15 -0.01 0.90
N ALA A 7 11.27 -0.39 -0.39
CA ALA A 7 10.38 0.03 -1.46
C ALA A 7 10.03 -1.14 -2.37
N GLY A 8 9.34 -0.92 -3.47
CA GLY A 8 8.99 -1.92 -4.46
C GLY A 8 7.89 -2.86 -4.01
N GLY A 9 8.20 -4.16 -3.91
CA GLY A 9 7.22 -5.20 -3.57
C GLY A 9 6.40 -5.66 -4.77
N LEU A 10 5.22 -6.26 -4.53
CA LEU A 10 4.37 -6.87 -5.57
C LEU A 10 2.97 -6.27 -5.64
N SER A 11 2.72 -5.12 -5.03
CA SER A 11 1.42 -4.45 -5.13
C SER A 11 1.25 -3.74 -6.47
N THR A 12 0.02 -3.39 -6.81
CA THR A 12 -0.30 -2.55 -7.97
C THR A 12 0.25 -1.13 -7.87
N GLU A 13 0.83 -0.77 -6.71
CA GLU A 13 1.48 0.52 -6.44
C GLU A 13 3.01 0.43 -6.38
N ARG A 14 3.59 -0.64 -6.97
CA ARG A 14 5.04 -0.89 -6.97
C ARG A 14 5.85 0.31 -7.44
N GLU A 15 5.50 0.92 -8.58
CA GLU A 15 6.23 2.05 -9.16
C GLU A 15 6.16 3.30 -8.28
N VAL A 16 4.99 3.55 -7.68
CA VAL A 16 4.80 4.63 -6.71
C VAL A 16 5.70 4.42 -5.49
N SER A 17 5.81 3.17 -5.02
CA SER A 17 6.68 2.78 -3.92
C SER A 17 8.16 3.01 -4.24
N ILE A 18 8.61 2.62 -5.45
CA ILE A 18 10.00 2.82 -5.88
C ILE A 18 10.33 4.31 -5.94
N SER A 19 9.46 5.12 -6.54
CA SER A 19 9.62 6.57 -6.61
C SER A 19 9.68 7.20 -5.22
N SER A 20 8.71 6.89 -4.36
CA SER A 20 8.67 7.41 -2.98
C SER A 20 9.91 7.01 -2.18
N GLY A 21 10.32 5.73 -2.29
CA GLY A 21 11.50 5.21 -1.61
C GLY A 21 12.78 5.89 -2.05
N THR A 22 12.94 6.15 -3.35
CA THR A 22 14.10 6.86 -3.90
C THR A 22 14.17 8.29 -3.36
N LEU A 23 13.08 9.04 -3.43
CA LEU A 23 13.02 10.42 -2.92
C LEU A 23 13.31 10.50 -1.41
N VAL A 24 12.76 9.56 -0.64
CA VAL A 24 13.01 9.48 0.81
C VAL A 24 14.48 9.14 1.09
N ALA A 25 15.07 8.17 0.38
CA ALA A 25 16.47 7.80 0.55
C ALA A 25 17.40 8.98 0.25
N GLU A 26 17.16 9.72 -0.83
CA GLU A 26 17.92 10.93 -1.18
C GLU A 26 17.79 12.02 -0.13
N ALA A 27 16.57 12.28 0.35
CA ALA A 27 16.32 13.25 1.41
C ALA A 27 17.04 12.90 2.72
N LEU A 28 17.05 11.62 3.11
CA LEU A 28 17.75 11.15 4.30
C LEU A 28 19.29 11.25 4.13
N ARG A 29 19.82 10.89 2.96
CA ARG A 29 21.25 11.06 2.64
C ARG A 29 21.67 12.52 2.69
N SER A 30 20.85 13.45 2.18
CA SER A 30 21.12 14.89 2.25
C SER A 30 21.19 15.43 3.69
N LYS A 31 20.62 14.69 4.66
CA LYS A 31 20.72 14.97 6.11
C LYS A 31 21.90 14.28 6.79
N GLY A 32 22.76 13.63 6.05
CA GLY A 32 23.98 12.97 6.57
C GLY A 32 23.71 11.59 7.18
N HIS A 33 22.65 10.91 6.80
CA HIS A 33 22.43 9.51 7.18
C HIS A 33 23.07 8.55 6.18
N GLU A 34 23.53 7.38 6.65
CA GLU A 34 23.92 6.25 5.81
C GLU A 34 22.66 5.47 5.44
N VAL A 35 22.33 5.44 4.15
CA VAL A 35 21.02 4.93 3.70
C VAL A 35 21.17 3.86 2.64
N VAL A 36 20.61 2.68 2.92
CA VAL A 36 20.48 1.58 1.96
C VAL A 36 19.03 1.56 1.44
N LEU A 37 18.85 1.67 0.13
CA LEU A 37 17.54 1.54 -0.54
C LEU A 37 17.42 0.12 -1.12
N LEU A 38 16.43 -0.65 -0.64
CA LEU A 38 16.16 -2.02 -1.06
C LEU A 38 14.74 -2.20 -1.61
N ASP A 39 14.62 -2.99 -2.66
CA ASP A 39 13.33 -3.58 -3.04
C ASP A 39 13.05 -4.77 -2.11
N VAL A 40 11.92 -4.74 -1.41
CA VAL A 40 11.58 -5.79 -0.43
C VAL A 40 11.41 -7.17 -1.08
N PHE A 41 10.97 -7.23 -2.34
CA PHE A 41 10.77 -8.47 -3.07
C PHE A 41 12.06 -8.95 -3.76
N MET A 42 12.78 -8.08 -4.46
CA MET A 42 14.03 -8.45 -5.14
C MET A 42 15.14 -8.74 -4.13
N GLY A 43 15.24 -7.92 -3.08
CA GLY A 43 16.29 -8.04 -2.07
C GLY A 43 17.65 -7.60 -2.58
N TYR A 44 18.69 -8.09 -1.90
CA TYR A 44 20.09 -7.96 -2.28
C TYR A 44 20.64 -9.35 -2.64
N GLU A 45 20.81 -9.60 -3.93
CA GLU A 45 21.07 -10.95 -4.45
C GLU A 45 22.52 -11.42 -4.30
N GLU A 46 23.46 -10.49 -4.11
CA GLU A 46 24.87 -10.83 -3.93
C GLU A 46 25.12 -11.44 -2.55
N ASN A 47 26.28 -12.10 -2.40
CA ASN A 47 26.73 -12.55 -1.09
C ASN A 47 27.12 -11.35 -0.25
N ILE A 48 26.54 -11.21 0.93
CA ILE A 48 26.92 -10.17 1.86
C ILE A 48 28.25 -10.57 2.51
N CYS A 49 29.33 -9.95 2.07
CA CYS A 49 30.63 -10.07 2.73
C CYS A 49 30.85 -8.99 3.80
N ASP A 50 30.23 -7.81 3.60
CA ASP A 50 30.37 -6.65 4.49
C ASP A 50 29.11 -5.76 4.38
N ILE A 51 28.20 -5.87 5.35
CA ILE A 51 26.99 -5.04 5.42
C ILE A 51 27.37 -3.56 5.67
N ASP A 52 28.41 -3.30 6.43
CA ASP A 52 28.90 -1.94 6.71
C ASP A 52 29.26 -1.20 5.42
N ALA A 53 29.80 -1.90 4.44
CA ALA A 53 30.13 -1.31 3.14
C ALA A 53 28.87 -0.85 2.40
N LEU A 54 27.74 -1.57 2.48
CA LEU A 54 26.49 -1.18 1.84
C LEU A 54 25.98 0.16 2.39
N PHE A 55 26.03 0.34 3.71
CA PHE A 55 25.61 1.60 4.33
C PHE A 55 26.55 2.75 3.98
N LYS A 56 27.86 2.56 4.06
CA LYS A 56 28.87 3.58 3.70
C LYS A 56 28.81 4.04 2.25
N GLN A 57 28.47 3.11 1.33
CA GLN A 57 28.31 3.39 -0.09
C GLN A 57 26.93 3.95 -0.45
N ASN A 58 26.01 4.00 0.52
CA ASN A 58 24.62 4.38 0.28
C ASN A 58 23.99 3.56 -0.86
N TYR A 59 24.07 2.24 -0.76
CA TYR A 59 23.57 1.33 -1.80
C TYR A 59 22.13 1.64 -2.22
N SER A 60 21.86 1.55 -3.50
CA SER A 60 20.51 1.63 -4.09
C SER A 60 20.32 0.54 -5.15
N PHE A 61 19.17 -0.14 -5.11
CA PHE A 61 18.81 -1.11 -6.15
C PHE A 61 18.38 -0.44 -7.47
N THR A 62 18.12 0.86 -7.47
CA THR A 62 17.69 1.66 -8.63
C THR A 62 18.29 3.06 -8.58
N ASP A 63 18.44 3.67 -9.74
CA ASP A 63 18.83 5.08 -9.93
C ASP A 63 17.63 6.06 -9.96
N GLY A 64 16.41 5.57 -9.80
CA GLY A 64 15.22 6.41 -9.60
C GLY A 64 14.53 6.93 -10.86
N ASN A 65 14.83 6.41 -12.04
CA ASN A 65 14.47 7.04 -13.32
C ASN A 65 13.20 6.54 -14.02
N SER A 66 12.24 5.87 -13.38
CA SER A 66 10.99 5.52 -14.06
C SER A 66 9.79 5.42 -13.14
N ILE A 67 8.84 6.32 -13.29
CA ILE A 67 7.46 6.16 -12.83
C ILE A 67 6.68 5.60 -14.02
N GLY A 68 6.15 4.38 -13.88
CA GLY A 68 5.24 3.81 -14.88
C GLY A 68 3.89 4.55 -14.87
N ASP A 69 3.38 4.88 -16.05
CA ASP A 69 2.25 5.81 -16.21
C ASP A 69 0.86 5.19 -16.06
N ASP A 70 0.72 3.85 -15.97
CA ASP A 70 -0.60 3.21 -15.82
C ASP A 70 -0.56 1.84 -15.11
N VAL A 71 -1.75 1.33 -14.75
CA VAL A 71 -1.93 0.03 -14.04
C VAL A 71 -1.48 -1.16 -14.89
N GLU A 72 -1.60 -1.07 -16.21
CA GLU A 72 -1.25 -2.16 -17.12
C GLU A 72 0.28 -2.34 -17.20
N ASN A 73 1.01 -1.23 -17.23
CA ASN A 73 2.47 -1.22 -17.10
C ASN A 73 2.91 -1.79 -15.74
N THR A 74 2.23 -1.44 -14.65
CA THR A 74 2.56 -1.94 -13.31
C THR A 74 2.40 -3.47 -13.22
N ILE A 75 1.34 -4.04 -13.81
CA ILE A 75 1.15 -5.50 -13.85
C ILE A 75 2.29 -6.18 -14.62
N THR A 76 2.71 -5.59 -15.73
CA THR A 76 3.85 -6.07 -16.51
C THR A 76 5.14 -6.03 -15.68
N ASN A 77 5.41 -4.93 -15.00
CA ASN A 77 6.59 -4.74 -14.15
C ASN A 77 6.63 -5.73 -12.97
N ILE A 78 5.47 -6.06 -12.37
CA ILE A 78 5.37 -7.10 -11.34
C ILE A 78 5.73 -8.47 -11.91
N LYS A 79 5.27 -8.79 -13.11
CA LYS A 79 5.59 -10.06 -13.78
C LYS A 79 7.07 -10.14 -14.09
N GLU A 80 7.65 -9.09 -14.63
CA GLU A 80 9.09 -8.98 -14.90
C GLU A 80 9.92 -9.09 -13.62
N ALA A 81 9.51 -8.45 -12.51
CA ALA A 81 10.19 -8.59 -11.23
C ALA A 81 10.20 -10.05 -10.75
N LYS A 82 9.08 -10.77 -10.88
CA LYS A 82 9.01 -12.21 -10.56
C LYS A 82 9.88 -13.07 -11.44
N GLU A 83 9.96 -12.74 -12.73
CA GLU A 83 10.79 -13.46 -13.71
C GLU A 83 12.28 -13.17 -13.53
N ASN A 84 12.66 -11.96 -13.15
CA ASN A 84 14.05 -11.52 -13.01
C ASN A 84 14.68 -11.89 -11.67
N ARG A 85 13.89 -12.12 -10.61
CA ARG A 85 14.41 -12.52 -9.32
C ARG A 85 15.20 -13.84 -9.40
N LEU A 86 16.45 -13.85 -8.94
CA LEU A 86 17.38 -14.96 -9.13
C LEU A 86 16.99 -16.20 -8.30
N ASP A 87 16.55 -16.02 -7.06
CA ASP A 87 16.31 -17.15 -6.14
C ASP A 87 15.04 -17.98 -6.47
N LYS A 88 14.18 -17.50 -7.37
CA LYS A 88 12.94 -18.18 -7.81
C LYS A 88 12.08 -18.77 -6.68
N THR A 89 12.24 -18.28 -5.44
CA THR A 89 11.44 -18.75 -4.32
C THR A 89 10.06 -18.08 -4.32
N SER A 90 9.10 -18.69 -3.62
CA SER A 90 7.77 -18.10 -3.39
C SER A 90 7.74 -17.08 -2.23
N ARG A 91 8.87 -16.81 -1.60
CA ARG A 91 8.96 -15.87 -0.48
C ARG A 91 8.68 -14.45 -0.97
N TYR A 92 7.89 -13.70 -0.23
CA TYR A 92 7.68 -12.28 -0.52
C TYR A 92 8.94 -11.45 -0.24
N ILE A 93 9.62 -11.72 0.87
CA ILE A 93 10.84 -11.01 1.25
C ILE A 93 12.04 -11.61 0.51
N GLY A 94 12.73 -10.76 -0.22
CA GLY A 94 13.91 -11.11 -1.00
C GLY A 94 15.11 -11.47 -0.13
N ARG A 95 16.12 -12.03 -0.79
CA ARG A 95 17.36 -12.45 -0.12
C ARG A 95 18.01 -11.26 0.60
N ASN A 96 18.55 -11.50 1.78
CA ASN A 96 19.34 -10.57 2.59
C ASN A 96 18.58 -9.31 3.09
N VAL A 97 17.30 -9.16 2.81
CA VAL A 97 16.50 -7.98 3.27
C VAL A 97 16.46 -7.91 4.80
N ILE A 98 16.14 -9.03 5.45
CA ILE A 98 16.04 -9.08 6.92
C ILE A 98 17.39 -8.85 7.57
N GLU A 99 18.45 -9.46 7.05
CA GLU A 99 19.81 -9.33 7.56
C GLU A 99 20.29 -7.88 7.49
N ILE A 100 20.05 -7.19 6.37
CA ILE A 100 20.44 -5.78 6.21
C ILE A 100 19.58 -4.87 7.10
N CYS A 101 18.27 -5.13 7.21
CA CYS A 101 17.40 -4.37 8.09
C CYS A 101 17.76 -4.52 9.57
N ALA A 102 18.27 -5.68 9.99
CA ALA A 102 18.68 -5.94 11.37
C ALA A 102 19.92 -5.10 11.79
N GLU A 103 20.78 -4.71 10.84
CA GLU A 103 21.95 -3.87 11.07
C GLU A 103 21.66 -2.35 11.00
N ALA A 104 20.41 -1.98 10.72
CA ALA A 104 19.97 -0.60 10.70
C ALA A 104 19.47 -0.11 12.06
N ASP A 105 19.61 1.20 12.33
CA ASP A 105 18.97 1.84 13.49
C ASP A 105 17.44 1.83 13.36
N ILE A 106 16.95 1.94 12.10
CA ILE A 106 15.52 1.94 11.75
C ILE A 106 15.32 1.60 10.27
N THR A 107 14.22 0.92 9.97
CA THR A 107 13.74 0.65 8.60
C THR A 107 12.61 1.60 8.25
N PHE A 108 12.77 2.39 7.20
CA PHE A 108 11.71 3.23 6.66
C PHE A 108 10.87 2.44 5.64
N LEU A 109 9.57 2.30 5.89
CA LEU A 109 8.66 1.60 4.99
C LEU A 109 8.09 2.61 3.98
N ALA A 110 8.61 2.56 2.74
CA ALA A 110 8.14 3.37 1.61
C ALA A 110 7.25 2.55 0.66
N LEU A 111 6.69 1.45 1.17
CA LEU A 111 5.80 0.56 0.43
C LEU A 111 4.39 1.15 0.35
N HIS A 112 3.68 0.85 -0.74
CA HIS A 112 2.29 1.20 -0.94
C HIS A 112 1.47 -0.05 -1.28
N GLY A 113 0.30 -0.18 -0.64
CA GLY A 113 -0.62 -1.30 -0.85
C GLY A 113 -0.08 -2.66 -0.38
N GLY A 114 -0.89 -3.69 -0.56
CA GLY A 114 -0.53 -5.08 -0.34
C GLY A 114 0.15 -5.35 0.99
N GLU A 115 1.20 -6.17 0.96
CA GLU A 115 1.95 -6.64 2.12
C GLU A 115 2.70 -5.52 2.86
N GLY A 116 2.92 -4.38 2.21
CA GLY A 116 3.52 -3.19 2.83
C GLY A 116 2.59 -2.49 3.82
N GLU A 117 1.27 -2.59 3.62
CA GLU A 117 0.27 -1.87 4.41
C GLU A 117 -0.70 -2.78 5.19
N ASN A 118 -0.76 -4.10 4.89
CA ASN A 118 -1.71 -5.03 5.51
C ASN A 118 -1.23 -5.64 6.83
N GLY A 119 -0.10 -5.21 7.37
CA GLY A 119 0.45 -5.68 8.63
C GLY A 119 1.37 -6.89 8.54
N GLN A 120 1.47 -7.58 7.41
CA GLN A 120 2.29 -8.79 7.26
C GLN A 120 3.79 -8.49 7.37
N LEU A 121 4.25 -7.45 6.66
CA LEU A 121 5.64 -7.02 6.75
C LEU A 121 5.97 -6.49 8.15
N GLN A 122 5.09 -5.68 8.73
CA GLN A 122 5.25 -5.15 10.08
C GLN A 122 5.38 -6.29 11.12
N ALA A 123 4.51 -7.30 11.05
CA ALA A 123 4.58 -8.47 11.94
C ALA A 123 5.89 -9.25 11.76
N THR A 124 6.38 -9.35 10.53
CA THR A 124 7.67 -10.00 10.26
C THR A 124 8.81 -9.22 10.88
N LEU A 125 8.86 -7.91 10.69
CA LEU A 125 9.90 -7.05 11.27
C LEU A 125 9.85 -7.09 12.81
N ASP A 126 8.65 -7.10 13.42
CA ASP A 126 8.47 -7.26 14.87
C ASP A 126 9.09 -8.56 15.39
N LEU A 127 8.87 -9.69 14.68
CA LEU A 127 9.43 -10.99 15.07
C LEU A 127 10.97 -11.03 15.01
N PHE A 128 11.57 -10.24 14.13
CA PHE A 128 13.03 -10.09 14.04
C PHE A 128 13.59 -8.96 14.93
N GLY A 129 12.74 -8.26 15.69
CA GLY A 129 13.16 -7.14 16.55
C GLY A 129 13.63 -5.91 15.78
N ILE A 130 13.26 -5.80 14.51
CA ILE A 130 13.64 -4.71 13.61
C ILE A 130 12.71 -3.51 13.81
N LYS A 131 13.25 -2.34 14.10
CA LYS A 131 12.48 -1.09 14.21
C LYS A 131 12.08 -0.58 12.84
N TYR A 132 10.85 -0.12 12.70
CA TYR A 132 10.34 0.44 11.44
C TYR A 132 9.47 1.67 11.65
N THR A 133 9.23 2.43 10.59
CA THR A 133 8.33 3.58 10.58
C THR A 133 6.89 3.15 10.29
N GLY A 134 5.91 3.89 10.81
CA GLY A 134 4.49 3.69 10.53
C GLY A 134 3.73 2.96 11.63
N SER A 135 2.54 2.46 11.28
CA SER A 135 1.65 1.74 12.19
C SER A 135 2.11 0.30 12.40
N GLY A 136 1.88 -0.25 13.59
CA GLY A 136 2.17 -1.65 13.89
C GLY A 136 1.21 -2.62 13.16
N TYR A 137 1.57 -3.91 13.16
CA TYR A 137 0.91 -4.96 12.36
C TYR A 137 -0.62 -5.01 12.56
N LEU A 138 -1.10 -4.95 13.79
CA LEU A 138 -2.54 -5.07 14.09
C LEU A 138 -3.33 -3.87 13.54
N GLY A 139 -2.82 -2.65 13.74
CA GLY A 139 -3.44 -1.44 13.22
C GLY A 139 -3.49 -1.43 11.70
N SER A 140 -2.39 -1.81 11.05
CA SER A 140 -2.29 -1.93 9.59
C SER A 140 -3.27 -2.97 9.04
N ALA A 141 -3.32 -4.18 9.65
CA ALA A 141 -4.22 -5.25 9.21
C ALA A 141 -5.71 -4.86 9.33
N LEU A 142 -6.08 -4.24 10.46
CA LEU A 142 -7.46 -3.76 10.66
C LEU A 142 -7.82 -2.65 9.67
N ALA A 143 -6.94 -1.66 9.48
CA ALA A 143 -7.19 -0.53 8.60
C ALA A 143 -7.30 -0.94 7.13
N MET A 144 -6.48 -1.90 6.68
CA MET A 144 -6.53 -2.40 5.33
C MET A 144 -7.85 -3.10 5.00
N ASN A 145 -8.42 -3.86 5.92
CA ASN A 145 -9.70 -4.54 5.74
C ASN A 145 -10.87 -3.59 6.05
N LYS A 146 -11.50 -3.06 4.99
CA LYS A 146 -12.60 -2.07 5.11
C LYS A 146 -13.83 -2.62 5.83
N GLY A 147 -14.12 -3.91 5.70
CA GLY A 147 -15.22 -4.57 6.39
C GLY A 147 -14.99 -4.61 7.91
N LEU A 148 -13.79 -5.01 8.34
CA LEU A 148 -13.40 -5.01 9.76
C LEU A 148 -13.34 -3.58 10.31
N THR A 149 -12.74 -2.64 9.57
CA THR A 149 -12.68 -1.22 9.95
C THR A 149 -14.09 -0.66 10.21
N LYS A 150 -15.05 -0.90 9.30
CA LYS A 150 -16.45 -0.48 9.48
C LYS A 150 -17.06 -1.08 10.74
N SER A 151 -16.82 -2.37 11.01
CA SER A 151 -17.32 -3.04 12.21
C SER A 151 -16.77 -2.40 13.48
N VAL A 152 -15.48 -2.07 13.52
CA VAL A 152 -14.85 -1.36 14.65
C VAL A 152 -15.43 0.05 14.82
N PHE A 153 -15.61 0.80 13.72
CA PHE A 153 -16.19 2.15 13.74
C PHE A 153 -17.60 2.13 14.30
N MET A 154 -18.46 1.20 13.85
CA MET A 154 -19.82 1.05 14.36
C MET A 154 -19.85 0.73 15.86
N GLN A 155 -18.99 -0.19 16.33
CA GLN A 155 -18.89 -0.51 17.76
C GLN A 155 -18.44 0.67 18.63
N LYS A 156 -17.64 1.58 18.04
CA LYS A 156 -17.14 2.77 18.73
C LYS A 156 -18.00 4.02 18.51
N ASN A 157 -19.15 3.90 17.85
CA ASN A 157 -20.02 5.01 17.46
C ASN A 157 -19.28 6.09 16.63
N ILE A 158 -18.33 5.66 15.80
CA ILE A 158 -17.66 6.52 14.82
C ILE A 158 -18.48 6.49 13.53
N ASN A 159 -18.87 7.66 13.03
CA ASN A 159 -19.64 7.76 11.81
C ASN A 159 -18.88 7.16 10.63
N THR A 160 -19.56 6.27 9.90
CA THR A 160 -19.09 5.67 8.65
C THR A 160 -20.28 5.54 7.71
N PRO A 161 -20.13 5.61 6.38
CA PRO A 161 -21.24 5.39 5.46
C PRO A 161 -21.94 4.08 5.76
N SER A 162 -23.27 4.04 5.70
CA SER A 162 -24.03 2.78 5.81
C SER A 162 -23.59 1.83 4.71
N GLY A 163 -23.27 0.58 5.07
CA GLY A 163 -22.75 -0.37 4.08
C GLY A 163 -22.54 -1.75 4.67
N GLU A 164 -22.33 -2.71 3.79
CA GLU A 164 -22.19 -4.12 4.12
C GLU A 164 -21.01 -4.77 3.40
N LEU A 165 -20.50 -5.83 4.01
CA LEU A 165 -19.47 -6.71 3.45
C LEU A 165 -20.16 -7.89 2.77
N TYR A 166 -19.81 -8.15 1.51
CA TYR A 166 -20.30 -9.29 0.76
C TYR A 166 -19.16 -10.20 0.30
N LYS A 167 -19.39 -11.53 0.40
CA LYS A 167 -18.42 -12.57 0.05
C LYS A 167 -18.69 -13.22 -1.31
N ASN A 168 -19.74 -12.82 -2.00
CA ASN A 168 -20.09 -13.35 -3.31
C ASN A 168 -21.14 -12.47 -4.00
N GLU A 169 -21.21 -12.62 -5.32
CA GLU A 169 -22.16 -11.87 -6.16
C GLU A 169 -23.61 -12.02 -5.72
N LYS A 170 -24.04 -13.26 -5.40
CA LYS A 170 -25.44 -13.54 -5.06
C LYS A 170 -25.88 -12.80 -3.77
N ALA A 171 -25.04 -12.76 -2.76
CA ALA A 171 -25.32 -12.03 -1.52
C ALA A 171 -25.36 -10.51 -1.78
N ALA A 172 -24.44 -10.00 -2.59
CA ALA A 172 -24.39 -8.58 -2.93
C ALA A 172 -25.65 -8.08 -3.66
N LEU A 173 -26.37 -8.93 -4.39
CA LEU A 173 -27.62 -8.56 -5.08
C LEU A 173 -28.76 -8.14 -4.14
N ALA A 174 -28.63 -8.32 -2.83
CA ALA A 174 -29.59 -7.81 -1.83
C ALA A 174 -29.55 -6.29 -1.64
N TRP A 175 -28.45 -5.63 -2.03
CA TRP A 175 -28.29 -4.18 -1.91
C TRP A 175 -29.22 -3.42 -2.85
N ASN A 176 -29.91 -2.38 -2.34
CA ASN A 176 -30.90 -1.62 -3.10
C ASN A 176 -30.86 -0.10 -2.84
N MET A 177 -29.84 0.40 -2.13
CA MET A 177 -29.67 1.84 -1.87
C MET A 177 -28.70 2.47 -2.88
N PHE A 178 -29.18 3.49 -3.61
CA PHE A 178 -28.40 4.21 -4.61
C PHE A 178 -28.47 5.73 -4.39
N PRO A 179 -27.42 6.50 -4.72
CA PRO A 179 -26.12 6.05 -5.23
C PRO A 179 -25.29 5.32 -4.17
N CYS A 180 -24.43 4.39 -4.62
CA CYS A 180 -23.55 3.64 -3.73
C CYS A 180 -22.14 3.52 -4.32
N ILE A 181 -21.19 3.11 -3.47
CA ILE A 181 -19.84 2.72 -3.85
C ILE A 181 -19.72 1.21 -3.70
N VAL A 182 -19.17 0.57 -4.72
CA VAL A 182 -18.76 -0.84 -4.71
C VAL A 182 -17.24 -0.86 -4.79
N LYS A 183 -16.57 -1.59 -3.88
CA LYS A 183 -15.11 -1.62 -3.81
C LYS A 183 -14.58 -2.94 -3.23
N PRO A 184 -13.38 -3.40 -3.63
CA PRO A 184 -12.68 -4.50 -2.99
C PRO A 184 -12.47 -4.22 -1.49
N CYS A 185 -12.50 -5.26 -0.66
CA CYS A 185 -12.44 -5.12 0.80
C CYS A 185 -11.07 -4.61 1.27
N SER A 186 -9.96 -5.12 0.70
CA SER A 186 -8.60 -4.85 1.15
C SER A 186 -7.75 -4.08 0.14
N GLY A 187 -8.25 -3.86 -1.08
CA GLY A 187 -7.52 -3.13 -2.12
C GLY A 187 -7.34 -1.63 -1.81
N GLY A 188 -6.33 -1.03 -2.42
CA GLY A 188 -5.99 0.41 -2.35
C GLY A 188 -6.17 1.13 -3.68
N SER A 189 -5.73 2.40 -3.71
CA SER A 189 -5.59 3.27 -4.90
C SER A 189 -6.78 3.34 -5.85
N SER A 190 -7.99 3.16 -5.33
CA SER A 190 -9.24 3.19 -6.10
C SER A 190 -9.36 2.09 -7.19
N VAL A 191 -8.49 1.07 -7.17
CA VAL A 191 -8.57 -0.08 -8.08
C VAL A 191 -9.82 -0.89 -7.75
N GLY A 192 -10.64 -1.19 -8.76
CA GLY A 192 -11.90 -1.91 -8.60
C GLY A 192 -13.02 -1.14 -7.89
N VAL A 193 -12.83 0.16 -7.63
CA VAL A 193 -13.83 1.04 -7.01
C VAL A 193 -14.77 1.61 -8.07
N SER A 194 -16.07 1.50 -7.83
CA SER A 194 -17.10 2.03 -8.73
C SER A 194 -18.14 2.83 -7.96
N LYS A 195 -18.43 4.06 -8.43
CA LYS A 195 -19.64 4.79 -8.07
C LYS A 195 -20.78 4.31 -8.92
N VAL A 196 -21.89 3.99 -8.30
CA VAL A 196 -23.04 3.33 -8.92
C VAL A 196 -24.31 4.11 -8.64
N GLU A 197 -25.02 4.45 -9.69
CA GLU A 197 -26.25 5.27 -9.61
C GLU A 197 -27.55 4.44 -9.67
N ASN A 198 -27.47 3.17 -10.14
CA ASN A 198 -28.63 2.31 -10.34
C ASN A 198 -28.29 0.82 -10.35
N ALA A 199 -29.33 -0.03 -10.34
CA ALA A 199 -29.21 -1.48 -10.25
C ALA A 199 -28.48 -2.14 -11.44
N ASP A 200 -28.54 -1.58 -12.65
CA ASP A 200 -27.86 -2.16 -13.81
C ASP A 200 -26.36 -1.90 -13.77
N GLN A 201 -25.94 -0.70 -13.36
CA GLN A 201 -24.54 -0.40 -13.09
C GLN A 201 -24.02 -1.23 -11.93
N TYR A 202 -24.84 -1.46 -10.89
CA TYR A 202 -24.48 -2.20 -9.71
C TYR A 202 -24.02 -3.62 -10.01
N LYS A 203 -24.77 -4.37 -10.81
CA LYS A 203 -24.40 -5.75 -11.20
C LYS A 203 -23.04 -5.81 -11.89
N LYS A 204 -22.72 -4.82 -12.72
CA LYS A 204 -21.42 -4.73 -13.39
C LYS A 204 -20.30 -4.42 -12.41
N ALA A 205 -20.53 -3.46 -11.52
CA ALA A 205 -19.57 -3.05 -10.51
C ALA A 205 -19.21 -4.17 -9.51
N VAL A 206 -20.22 -4.95 -9.07
CA VAL A 206 -20.00 -6.13 -8.21
C VAL A 206 -19.12 -7.16 -8.91
N LYS A 207 -19.40 -7.49 -10.17
CA LYS A 207 -18.58 -8.42 -10.94
C LYS A 207 -17.15 -7.92 -11.14
N GLU A 208 -17.01 -6.62 -11.37
CA GLU A 208 -15.68 -6.02 -11.53
C GLU A 208 -14.88 -6.07 -10.24
N ALA A 209 -15.44 -5.65 -9.12
CA ALA A 209 -14.77 -5.67 -7.83
C ALA A 209 -14.37 -7.09 -7.39
N LEU A 210 -15.21 -8.10 -7.64
CA LEU A 210 -14.93 -9.51 -7.35
C LEU A 210 -13.85 -10.14 -8.25
N LYS A 211 -13.35 -9.47 -9.27
CA LYS A 211 -12.17 -9.93 -10.00
C LYS A 211 -10.87 -9.70 -9.22
N TYR A 212 -10.89 -8.76 -8.29
CA TYR A 212 -9.71 -8.38 -7.51
C TYR A 212 -9.65 -9.08 -6.16
N GLU A 213 -10.80 -9.32 -5.51
CA GLU A 213 -10.89 -9.95 -4.20
C GLU A 213 -12.20 -10.74 -4.05
N ASP A 214 -12.18 -11.78 -3.20
CA ASP A 214 -13.35 -12.59 -2.88
C ASP A 214 -14.37 -11.85 -1.99
N GLU A 215 -13.96 -10.75 -1.36
CA GLU A 215 -14.80 -9.93 -0.49
C GLU A 215 -14.89 -8.49 -1.03
N ILE A 216 -16.10 -7.95 -1.07
CA ILE A 216 -16.36 -6.56 -1.47
C ILE A 216 -17.14 -5.82 -0.39
N VAL A 217 -16.88 -4.52 -0.28
CA VAL A 217 -17.70 -3.60 0.52
C VAL A 217 -18.59 -2.81 -0.41
N VAL A 218 -19.88 -2.77 -0.09
CA VAL A 218 -20.86 -1.88 -0.72
C VAL A 218 -21.33 -0.89 0.33
N GLU A 219 -21.27 0.38 0.02
CA GLU A 219 -21.67 1.42 0.96
C GLU A 219 -22.34 2.60 0.27
N GLN A 220 -23.19 3.30 1.01
CA GLN A 220 -23.84 4.51 0.54
C GLN A 220 -22.80 5.53 0.07
N PHE A 221 -23.05 6.14 -1.10
CA PHE A 221 -22.23 7.27 -1.55
C PHE A 221 -22.51 8.52 -0.69
N VAL A 222 -21.46 9.08 -0.13
CA VAL A 222 -21.55 10.32 0.66
C VAL A 222 -20.98 11.47 -0.17
N THR A 223 -21.76 12.54 -0.30
CA THR A 223 -21.31 13.77 -0.95
C THR A 223 -20.72 14.70 0.08
N GLY A 224 -19.59 15.30 -0.21
CA GLY A 224 -18.92 16.25 0.68
C GLY A 224 -17.49 16.55 0.27
N ARG A 225 -16.80 17.31 1.11
CA ARG A 225 -15.37 17.59 0.97
C ARG A 225 -14.59 16.41 1.53
N GLU A 226 -13.50 16.03 0.87
CA GLU A 226 -12.61 14.95 1.31
C GLU A 226 -11.40 15.51 2.05
N PHE A 227 -11.02 14.86 3.16
CA PHE A 227 -9.87 15.26 3.96
C PHE A 227 -9.02 14.07 4.33
N SER A 228 -7.69 14.29 4.33
CA SER A 228 -6.72 13.38 4.93
C SER A 228 -6.19 14.00 6.23
N VAL A 229 -6.09 13.20 7.28
CA VAL A 229 -5.53 13.62 8.57
C VAL A 229 -4.45 12.63 8.98
N GLY A 230 -3.19 13.06 8.92
CA GLY A 230 -2.06 12.27 9.41
C GLY A 230 -2.00 12.24 10.93
N LEU A 231 -1.49 11.15 11.50
CA LEU A 231 -1.20 11.03 12.93
C LEU A 231 0.26 10.64 13.14
N ILE A 232 0.92 11.34 14.07
CA ILE A 232 2.29 11.01 14.50
C ILE A 232 2.33 10.96 16.03
N GLY A 233 2.76 9.83 16.57
CA GLY A 233 2.84 9.63 18.03
C GLY A 233 1.50 9.86 18.75
N GLY A 234 0.37 9.49 18.11
CA GLY A 234 -0.98 9.69 18.64
C GLY A 234 -1.53 11.12 18.53
N LYS A 235 -0.79 12.04 17.92
CA LYS A 235 -1.22 13.44 17.70
C LYS A 235 -1.68 13.62 16.27
N ALA A 236 -2.89 14.15 16.08
CA ALA A 236 -3.39 14.52 14.75
C ALA A 236 -2.63 15.72 14.20
N LEU A 237 -2.26 15.65 12.94
CA LEU A 237 -1.72 16.76 12.16
C LEU A 237 -2.87 17.60 11.58
N PRO A 238 -2.61 18.81 11.09
CA PRO A 238 -3.62 19.60 10.41
C PRO A 238 -4.25 18.83 9.25
N PRO A 239 -5.59 18.86 9.09
CA PRO A 239 -6.26 18.20 7.98
C PRO A 239 -5.88 18.83 6.64
N ILE A 240 -5.68 17.99 5.63
CA ILE A 240 -5.41 18.37 4.25
C ILE A 240 -6.66 18.07 3.43
N GLU A 241 -7.22 19.08 2.76
CA GLU A 241 -8.33 18.88 1.84
C GLU A 241 -7.85 18.27 0.53
N ILE A 242 -8.55 17.23 0.07
CA ILE A 242 -8.33 16.59 -1.22
C ILE A 242 -9.40 17.12 -2.17
N ALA A 243 -8.99 17.96 -3.13
CA ALA A 243 -9.87 18.59 -4.10
C ALA A 243 -9.46 18.21 -5.54
N PRO A 244 -9.86 17.02 -6.03
CA PRO A 244 -9.48 16.57 -7.37
C PRO A 244 -10.14 17.44 -8.45
N LYS A 245 -9.36 17.80 -9.48
CA LYS A 245 -9.85 18.62 -10.61
C LYS A 245 -10.92 17.90 -11.44
N SER A 246 -10.90 16.56 -11.46
CA SER A 246 -11.78 15.68 -12.22
C SER A 246 -13.05 15.22 -11.48
N GLY A 247 -13.29 15.68 -10.26
CA GLY A 247 -14.46 15.36 -9.45
C GLY A 247 -14.40 14.04 -8.67
N MET A 248 -13.62 13.05 -9.08
CA MET A 248 -13.33 11.83 -8.32
C MET A 248 -11.82 11.71 -8.08
N TYR A 249 -11.44 11.32 -6.86
CA TYR A 249 -10.05 11.05 -6.49
C TYR A 249 -9.68 9.61 -6.88
N ASP A 250 -9.60 9.37 -8.19
CA ASP A 250 -9.23 8.10 -8.80
C ASP A 250 -7.70 7.92 -8.91
N TYR A 251 -7.26 6.82 -9.52
CA TYR A 251 -5.83 6.52 -9.70
C TYR A 251 -5.10 7.62 -10.49
N ALA A 252 -5.72 8.12 -11.56
CA ALA A 252 -5.12 9.17 -12.40
C ALA A 252 -4.96 10.49 -11.62
N ALA A 253 -5.99 10.88 -10.85
CA ALA A 253 -5.92 12.08 -10.01
C ALA A 253 -4.90 11.96 -8.85
N LYS A 254 -4.56 10.73 -8.42
CA LYS A 254 -3.56 10.49 -7.36
C LYS A 254 -2.12 10.56 -7.85
N TYR A 255 -1.84 10.05 -9.05
CA TYR A 255 -0.47 9.75 -9.47
C TYR A 255 -0.07 10.35 -10.82
N GLN A 256 -1.02 10.90 -11.59
CA GLN A 256 -0.79 11.42 -12.95
C GLN A 256 -1.13 12.91 -13.09
N ALA A 257 -1.40 13.64 -12.01
CA ALA A 257 -1.84 15.04 -12.02
C ALA A 257 -0.68 16.03 -11.83
#